data_10c7d346b372d8a640e2a1d5a2bdb254
#
_entry.id   10c7d346b372d8a640e2a1d5a2bdb254
#
_cell.length_a   1.000
_cell.length_b   1.000
_cell.length_c   1.000
_cell.angle_alpha   90.00
_cell.angle_beta   90.00
_cell.angle_gamma   90.00
#
_symmetry.space_group_name_H-M   'P 1'
#
loop_
_entity.id
_entity.type
_entity.pdbx_description
1 polymer ?
#
loop_
_entity_poly.entity_id
_entity_poly.type
_entity_poly.pdbx_seq_one_letter_code
_entity_poly.pdbx_strand_id
1 'polypeptide(L)'
;MKDKDPLATSGLPPLNRQKQDEHARREDARKYLILVVDDLADNVAVISLNLQERGYRVVTATNGEEAISVATQTSPNLILMDISMPTLDGLGATRRIRENEALRDIPVIAVTAFGTEGFQRAAYDVGVSGYLTKPIDFERMHQLIARLLSPTGSGNLGGSVS
;
A
#
# COMPACT_ATOMS: atom_id res chain seq x y z
N MET A 1 35.63 -8.18 40.07
CA MET A 1 35.23 -8.29 39.71
C MET A 1 34.54 -8.35 38.83
N LYS A 2 34.37 -8.39 38.44
CA LYS A 2 33.83 -8.46 37.72
C LYS A 2 33.08 -8.77 37.18
N ASP A 3 32.80 -8.82 37.09
CA ASP A 3 32.09 -9.22 36.72
C ASP A 3 31.54 -9.08 35.63
N LYS A 4 31.52 -9.19 35.08
CA LYS A 4 30.99 -9.08 33.95
C LYS A 4 29.88 -9.78 33.73
N ASP A 5 29.03 -9.35 33.06
CA ASP A 5 27.82 -10.07 32.79
C ASP A 5 27.88 -10.62 31.38
N PRO A 6 28.22 -11.86 31.22
CA PRO A 6 28.35 -12.42 29.89
C PRO A 6 27.04 -12.48 29.14
N LEU A 7 25.92 -12.40 29.84
CA LEU A 7 24.61 -12.44 29.20
C LEU A 7 24.32 -11.21 28.35
N ALA A 8 24.99 -10.11 28.64
CA ALA A 8 24.78 -8.90 27.87
C ALA A 8 25.27 -9.02 26.43
N THR A 9 26.07 -10.02 26.14
CA THR A 9 26.67 -10.16 24.82
C THR A 9 26.00 -11.19 23.95
N SER A 10 24.88 -11.76 24.38
CA SER A 10 24.25 -12.77 23.57
C SER A 10 23.76 -12.17 22.25
N GLY A 11 23.86 -12.93 21.19
CA GLY A 11 23.60 -12.44 19.86
C GLY A 11 22.14 -12.15 19.53
N LEU A 12 21.22 -12.79 20.23
CA LEU A 12 19.81 -12.60 19.95
C LEU A 12 19.28 -11.38 20.68
N PRO A 13 18.55 -10.50 19.99
CA PRO A 13 17.90 -9.40 20.69
C PRO A 13 16.86 -9.94 21.65
N PRO A 14 16.70 -9.34 22.80
CA PRO A 14 15.67 -9.77 23.73
C PRO A 14 14.28 -9.64 23.10
N LEU A 15 13.38 -10.53 23.47
CA LEU A 15 11.99 -10.50 22.99
C LEU A 15 11.37 -9.13 23.17
N ASN A 16 11.78 -8.45 24.22
CA ASN A 16 11.27 -7.12 24.50
C ASN A 16 11.60 -6.11 23.40
N ARG A 17 12.81 -6.22 22.83
CA ARG A 17 13.23 -5.34 21.74
C ARG A 17 12.38 -5.57 20.49
N GLN A 18 12.12 -6.83 20.16
CA GLN A 18 11.30 -7.15 18.99
C GLN A 18 9.90 -6.56 19.11
N LYS A 19 9.30 -6.68 20.29
CA LYS A 19 7.98 -6.12 20.53
C LYS A 19 7.99 -4.60 20.46
N GLN A 20 9.05 -4.00 20.95
CA GLN A 20 9.21 -2.56 20.87
C GLN A 20 9.37 -2.09 19.43
N ASP A 21 10.12 -2.82 18.63
CA ASP A 21 10.30 -2.50 17.22
C ASP A 21 8.99 -2.64 16.45
N GLU A 22 8.21 -3.69 16.74
CA GLU A 22 6.90 -3.85 16.13
C GLU A 22 5.95 -2.73 16.53
N HIS A 23 5.97 -2.36 17.80
CA HIS A 23 5.14 -1.27 18.29
C HIS A 23 5.50 0.04 17.61
N ALA A 24 6.78 0.33 17.50
CA ALA A 24 7.26 1.53 16.84
C ALA A 24 6.86 1.56 15.36
N ARG A 25 6.94 0.41 14.67
CA ARG A 25 6.52 0.31 13.27
C ARG A 25 5.03 0.58 13.11
N ARG A 26 4.21 0.06 14.03
CA ARG A 26 2.76 0.30 14.00
C ARG A 26 2.43 1.75 14.28
N GLU A 27 3.12 2.37 15.21
CA GLU A 27 2.94 3.78 15.51
C GLU A 27 3.28 4.64 14.29
N ASP A 28 4.39 4.30 13.62
CA ASP A 28 4.80 5.01 12.42
C ASP A 28 3.79 4.82 11.29
N ALA A 29 3.22 3.61 11.16
CA ALA A 29 2.25 3.31 10.13
C ALA A 29 0.92 4.05 10.34
N ARG A 30 0.57 4.39 11.58
CA ARG A 30 -0.70 5.06 11.89
C ARG A 30 -0.87 6.42 11.22
N LYS A 31 0.22 7.03 10.82
CA LYS A 31 0.14 8.32 10.12
C LYS A 31 -0.33 8.17 8.67
N TYR A 32 -0.30 6.95 8.14
CA TYR A 32 -0.68 6.71 6.75
C TYR A 32 -2.10 6.18 6.65
N LEU A 33 -2.83 6.72 5.68
CA LEU A 33 -4.18 6.30 5.35
C LEU A 33 -4.15 5.61 3.99
N ILE A 34 -4.69 4.40 3.93
CA ILE A 34 -4.74 3.62 2.68
C ILE A 34 -6.20 3.46 2.28
N LEU A 35 -6.49 3.76 1.03
CA LEU A 35 -7.80 3.52 0.44
C LEU A 35 -7.76 2.16 -0.25
N VAL A 36 -8.69 1.28 0.12
CA VAL A 36 -8.84 -0.05 -0.47
C VAL A 36 -10.09 -0.05 -1.34
N VAL A 37 -9.93 -0.36 -2.61
CA VAL A 37 -11.02 -0.34 -3.58
C VAL A 37 -11.20 -1.73 -4.19
N ASP A 38 -12.36 -2.34 -3.96
CA ASP A 38 -12.70 -3.64 -4.52
C ASP A 38 -14.22 -3.77 -4.41
N ASP A 39 -14.87 -4.33 -5.42
CA ASP A 39 -16.32 -4.49 -5.43
C ASP A 39 -16.80 -5.68 -4.60
N LEU A 40 -15.90 -6.55 -4.16
CA LEU A 40 -16.23 -7.69 -3.32
C LEU A 40 -15.95 -7.36 -1.85
N ALA A 41 -16.99 -7.33 -1.05
CA ALA A 41 -16.88 -6.96 0.37
C ALA A 41 -15.91 -7.84 1.13
N ASP A 42 -15.87 -9.13 0.81
CA ASP A 42 -14.96 -10.06 1.49
C ASP A 42 -13.49 -9.72 1.21
N ASN A 43 -13.19 -9.33 -0.01
CA ASN A 43 -11.83 -8.91 -0.36
C ASN A 43 -11.44 -7.64 0.39
N VAL A 44 -12.34 -6.66 0.42
CA VAL A 44 -12.12 -5.43 1.16
C VAL A 44 -11.85 -5.72 2.63
N ALA A 45 -12.66 -6.60 3.22
CA ALA A 45 -12.52 -6.95 4.63
C ALA A 45 -11.16 -7.58 4.95
N VAL A 46 -10.74 -8.56 4.13
CA VAL A 46 -9.49 -9.27 4.35
C VAL A 46 -8.30 -8.32 4.20
N ILE A 47 -8.29 -7.53 3.14
CA ILE A 47 -7.20 -6.60 2.89
C ILE A 47 -7.14 -5.54 3.99
N SER A 48 -8.30 -4.99 4.35
CA SER A 48 -8.36 -3.96 5.39
C SER A 48 -7.85 -4.47 6.73
N LEU A 49 -8.27 -5.67 7.13
CA LEU A 49 -7.81 -6.27 8.36
C LEU A 49 -6.29 -6.46 8.36
N ASN A 50 -5.77 -6.95 7.25
CA ASN A 50 -4.33 -7.18 7.10
C ASN A 50 -3.53 -5.88 7.23
N LEU A 51 -4.05 -4.79 6.64
CA LEU A 51 -3.41 -3.48 6.74
C LEU A 51 -3.50 -2.92 8.15
N GLN A 52 -4.66 -3.05 8.78
CA GLN A 52 -4.87 -2.54 10.14
C GLN A 52 -3.98 -3.26 11.15
N GLU A 53 -3.73 -4.53 10.96
CA GLU A 53 -2.81 -5.29 11.81
C GLU A 53 -1.39 -4.72 11.76
N ARG A 54 -1.02 -4.12 10.64
CA ARG A 54 0.29 -3.46 10.50
C ARG A 54 0.28 -2.00 10.98
N GLY A 55 -0.88 -1.51 11.40
CA GLY A 55 -1.01 -0.17 11.96
C GLY A 55 -1.57 0.89 11.03
N TYR A 56 -1.79 0.57 9.75
CA TYR A 56 -2.31 1.54 8.79
C TYR A 56 -3.78 1.86 9.09
N ARG A 57 -4.16 3.11 8.82
CA ARG A 57 -5.57 3.48 8.81
C ARG A 57 -6.13 3.15 7.43
N VAL A 58 -7.39 2.74 7.37
CA VAL A 58 -8.00 2.26 6.13
C VAL A 58 -9.33 2.95 5.91
N VAL A 59 -9.55 3.39 4.68
CA VAL A 59 -10.88 3.75 4.16
C VAL A 59 -11.13 2.88 2.94
N THR A 60 -12.40 2.70 2.58
CA THR A 60 -12.76 1.75 1.54
C THR A 60 -13.69 2.36 0.51
N ALA A 61 -13.70 1.78 -0.68
CA ALA A 61 -14.64 2.12 -1.74
C ALA A 61 -14.96 0.84 -2.53
N THR A 62 -16.13 0.79 -3.12
CA THR A 62 -16.60 -0.41 -3.81
C THR A 62 -16.56 -0.32 -5.33
N ASN A 63 -16.25 0.83 -5.87
CA ASN A 63 -16.12 1.02 -7.32
C ASN A 63 -15.24 2.24 -7.59
N GLY A 64 -14.95 2.46 -8.89
CA GLY A 64 -14.04 3.53 -9.29
C GLY A 64 -14.58 4.93 -9.01
N GLU A 65 -15.88 5.15 -9.19
CA GLU A 65 -16.49 6.46 -8.91
C GLU A 65 -16.38 6.78 -7.42
N GLU A 66 -16.73 5.81 -6.59
CA GLU A 66 -16.63 5.97 -5.14
C GLU A 66 -15.17 6.16 -4.72
N ALA A 67 -14.25 5.46 -5.37
CA ALA A 67 -12.83 5.61 -5.07
C ALA A 67 -12.36 7.05 -5.26
N ILE A 68 -12.77 7.68 -6.35
CA ILE A 68 -12.41 9.07 -6.62
C ILE A 68 -13.03 10.00 -5.56
N SER A 69 -14.29 9.76 -5.22
CA SER A 69 -14.99 10.56 -4.21
C SER A 69 -14.32 10.44 -2.84
N VAL A 70 -14.04 9.21 -2.41
CA VAL A 70 -13.40 8.97 -1.12
C VAL A 70 -11.99 9.54 -1.11
N ALA A 71 -11.23 9.36 -2.19
CA ALA A 71 -9.89 9.92 -2.29
C ALA A 71 -9.90 11.45 -2.18
N THR A 72 -10.89 12.09 -2.82
CA THR A 72 -11.01 13.54 -2.76
C THR A 72 -11.32 14.01 -1.34
N GLN A 73 -12.17 13.29 -0.62
CA GLN A 73 -12.58 13.64 0.73
C GLN A 73 -11.52 13.36 1.78
N THR A 74 -10.74 12.30 1.61
CA THR A 74 -9.85 11.83 2.67
C THR A 74 -8.37 12.02 2.38
N SER A 75 -7.99 12.29 1.15
CA SER A 75 -6.59 12.44 0.73
C SER A 75 -5.71 11.30 1.23
N PRO A 76 -5.97 10.06 0.80
CA PRO A 76 -5.18 8.94 1.28
C PRO A 76 -3.73 9.04 0.81
N ASN A 77 -2.86 8.35 1.52
CA ASN A 77 -1.44 8.31 1.17
C ASN A 77 -1.13 7.27 0.09
N LEU A 78 -2.02 6.31 -0.11
CA LEU A 78 -1.86 5.25 -1.08
C LEU A 78 -3.22 4.62 -1.37
N ILE A 79 -3.40 4.13 -2.60
CA ILE A 79 -4.63 3.48 -3.02
C ILE A 79 -4.31 2.07 -3.52
N LEU A 80 -4.98 1.07 -2.95
CA LEU A 80 -5.01 -0.28 -3.49
C LEU A 80 -6.25 -0.39 -4.36
N MET A 81 -6.07 -0.56 -5.65
CA MET A 81 -7.16 -0.44 -6.62
C MET A 81 -7.36 -1.74 -7.39
N ASP A 82 -8.50 -2.41 -7.18
CA ASP A 82 -8.91 -3.50 -8.06
C ASP A 82 -9.20 -2.92 -9.44
N ILE A 83 -8.61 -3.51 -10.46
CA ILE A 83 -8.81 -2.99 -11.82
C ILE A 83 -9.89 -3.74 -12.59
N SER A 84 -10.54 -4.72 -11.96
CA SER A 84 -11.64 -5.50 -12.58
C SER A 84 -12.94 -5.22 -11.84
N MET A 85 -13.49 -4.03 -12.00
CA MET A 85 -14.71 -3.64 -11.33
C MET A 85 -15.75 -3.17 -12.33
N PRO A 86 -17.06 -3.32 -12.00
CA PRO A 86 -18.11 -2.77 -12.83
C PRO A 86 -18.13 -1.25 -12.74
N THR A 87 -18.87 -0.62 -13.64
CA THR A 87 -19.10 0.83 -13.74
C THR A 87 -17.87 1.56 -14.24
N LEU A 88 -16.99 1.95 -13.35
CA LEU A 88 -15.69 2.53 -13.71
C LEU A 88 -14.62 1.60 -13.18
N ASP A 89 -13.88 0.99 -14.08
CA ASP A 89 -12.83 0.05 -13.68
C ASP A 89 -11.64 0.78 -13.05
N GLY A 90 -10.73 -0.01 -12.46
CA GLY A 90 -9.60 0.57 -11.75
C GLY A 90 -8.63 1.32 -12.63
N LEU A 91 -8.48 0.95 -13.90
CA LEU A 91 -7.62 1.70 -14.82
C LEU A 91 -8.24 3.04 -15.17
N GLY A 92 -9.55 3.06 -15.42
CA GLY A 92 -10.26 4.32 -15.67
C GLY A 92 -10.22 5.24 -14.47
N ALA A 93 -10.41 4.69 -13.28
CA ALA A 93 -10.31 5.46 -12.04
C ALA A 93 -8.89 6.01 -11.85
N THR A 94 -7.88 5.21 -12.11
CA THR A 94 -6.49 5.65 -12.01
C THR A 94 -6.20 6.78 -12.97
N ARG A 95 -6.71 6.68 -14.20
CA ARG A 95 -6.53 7.77 -15.16
C ARG A 95 -7.11 9.08 -14.63
N ARG A 96 -8.33 9.04 -14.10
CA ARG A 96 -8.96 10.22 -13.51
C ARG A 96 -8.18 10.77 -12.31
N ILE A 97 -7.63 9.88 -11.50
CA ILE A 97 -6.79 10.28 -10.36
C ILE A 97 -5.56 11.04 -10.87
N ARG A 98 -4.93 10.55 -11.92
CA ARG A 98 -3.74 11.21 -12.49
C ARG A 98 -4.06 12.56 -13.14
N GLU A 99 -5.27 12.74 -13.60
CA GLU A 99 -5.72 14.01 -14.19
C GLU A 99 -6.14 15.04 -13.15
N ASN A 100 -6.30 14.63 -11.89
CA ASN A 100 -6.77 15.50 -10.81
C ASN A 100 -5.56 16.03 -10.04
N GLU A 101 -5.40 17.34 -10.03
CA GLU A 101 -4.25 17.98 -9.38
C GLU A 101 -4.10 17.61 -7.91
N ALA A 102 -5.21 17.43 -7.20
CA ALA A 102 -5.18 17.11 -5.78
C ALA A 102 -4.80 15.64 -5.51
N LEU A 103 -4.99 14.76 -6.50
CA LEU A 103 -4.84 13.31 -6.31
C LEU A 103 -3.69 12.71 -7.11
N ARG A 104 -3.17 13.41 -8.10
CA ARG A 104 -2.29 12.81 -9.09
C ARG A 104 -0.97 12.26 -8.55
N ASP A 105 -0.56 12.69 -7.37
CA ASP A 105 0.69 12.23 -6.78
C ASP A 105 0.50 11.05 -5.82
N ILE A 106 -0.75 10.65 -5.58
CA ILE A 106 -1.02 9.52 -4.69
C ILE A 106 -0.62 8.22 -5.40
N PRO A 107 0.25 7.40 -4.80
CA PRO A 107 0.61 6.13 -5.41
C PRO A 107 -0.60 5.19 -5.47
N VAL A 108 -0.75 4.51 -6.59
CA VAL A 108 -1.82 3.55 -6.84
C VAL A 108 -1.20 2.19 -7.12
N ILE A 109 -1.58 1.18 -6.36
CA ILE A 109 -1.20 -0.20 -6.62
C ILE A 109 -2.41 -0.88 -7.27
N ALA A 110 -2.24 -1.35 -8.49
CA ALA A 110 -3.27 -2.12 -9.18
C ALA A 110 -3.30 -3.55 -8.64
N VAL A 111 -4.50 -4.05 -8.35
CA VAL A 111 -4.71 -5.42 -7.91
C VAL A 111 -5.65 -6.09 -8.90
N THR A 112 -5.29 -7.24 -9.43
CA THR A 112 -6.06 -7.87 -10.49
C THR A 112 -5.89 -9.38 -10.53
N ALA A 113 -6.91 -10.07 -11.06
CA ALA A 113 -6.79 -11.48 -11.37
C ALA A 113 -5.95 -11.74 -12.63
N PHE A 114 -5.65 -10.70 -13.41
CA PHE A 114 -4.97 -10.83 -14.69
C PHE A 114 -3.51 -10.39 -14.58
N GLY A 115 -2.59 -11.36 -14.75
CA GLY A 115 -1.16 -11.10 -14.59
C GLY A 115 -0.36 -11.06 -15.88
N THR A 116 -1.01 -10.93 -17.03
CA THR A 116 -0.29 -10.90 -18.31
C THR A 116 0.51 -9.61 -18.46
N GLU A 117 1.59 -9.69 -19.26
CA GLU A 117 2.42 -8.53 -19.53
C GLU A 117 1.64 -7.39 -20.15
N GLY A 118 0.68 -7.71 -21.03
CA GLY A 118 -0.14 -6.68 -21.67
C GLY A 118 -0.97 -5.91 -20.67
N PHE A 119 -1.55 -6.60 -19.68
CA PHE A 119 -2.32 -5.96 -18.63
C PHE A 119 -1.44 -5.10 -17.73
N GLN A 120 -0.26 -5.62 -17.37
CA GLN A 120 0.67 -4.86 -16.55
C GLN A 120 1.12 -3.59 -17.27
N ARG A 121 1.45 -3.72 -18.54
CA ARG A 121 1.88 -2.56 -19.33
C ARG A 121 0.78 -1.52 -19.41
N ALA A 122 -0.46 -1.96 -19.67
CA ALA A 122 -1.59 -1.03 -19.72
C ALA A 122 -1.79 -0.31 -18.39
N ALA A 123 -1.63 -1.02 -17.29
CA ALA A 123 -1.74 -0.42 -15.95
C ALA A 123 -0.67 0.64 -15.73
N TYR A 124 0.58 0.32 -16.03
CA TYR A 124 1.65 1.30 -15.87
C TYR A 124 1.49 2.49 -16.81
N ASP A 125 0.97 2.27 -18.01
CA ASP A 125 0.74 3.37 -18.96
C ASP A 125 -0.28 4.37 -18.44
N VAL A 126 -1.28 3.94 -17.67
CA VAL A 126 -2.26 4.87 -17.07
C VAL A 126 -1.76 5.45 -15.75
N GLY A 127 -0.64 5.00 -15.24
CA GLY A 127 0.00 5.65 -14.11
C GLY A 127 -0.06 4.90 -12.78
N VAL A 128 -0.24 3.56 -12.78
CA VAL A 128 -0.13 2.83 -11.51
C VAL A 128 1.33 2.83 -11.07
N SER A 129 1.51 2.78 -9.75
CA SER A 129 2.82 2.79 -9.13
C SER A 129 3.33 1.40 -8.83
N GLY A 130 2.44 0.41 -8.80
CA GLY A 130 2.76 -0.96 -8.53
C GLY A 130 1.64 -1.88 -8.99
N TYR A 131 1.89 -3.18 -8.97
CA TYR A 131 0.99 -4.16 -9.54
C TYR A 131 1.03 -5.45 -8.71
N LEU A 132 -0.12 -5.94 -8.32
CA LEU A 132 -0.26 -7.20 -7.58
C LEU A 132 -1.30 -8.07 -8.27
N THR A 133 -1.03 -9.36 -8.34
CA THR A 133 -2.01 -10.32 -8.88
C THR A 133 -2.71 -11.06 -7.74
N LYS A 134 -3.95 -11.45 -8.00
CA LYS A 134 -4.73 -12.27 -7.07
C LYS A 134 -4.42 -13.75 -7.29
N PRO A 135 -4.34 -14.57 -6.25
CA PRO A 135 -4.51 -14.21 -4.84
C PRO A 135 -3.34 -13.38 -4.33
N ILE A 136 -3.62 -12.42 -3.47
CA ILE A 136 -2.62 -11.48 -3.00
C ILE A 136 -1.60 -12.18 -2.09
N ASP A 137 -0.33 -12.01 -2.41
CA ASP A 137 0.76 -12.32 -1.49
C ASP A 137 0.88 -11.12 -0.55
N PHE A 138 0.41 -11.26 0.68
CA PHE A 138 0.36 -10.14 1.62
C PHE A 138 1.73 -9.62 2.01
N GLU A 139 2.72 -10.50 2.06
CA GLU A 139 4.08 -10.04 2.35
C GLU A 139 4.59 -9.12 1.24
N ARG A 140 4.38 -9.52 -0.01
CA ARG A 140 4.74 -8.67 -1.15
C ARG A 140 3.96 -7.36 -1.13
N MET A 141 2.67 -7.41 -0.79
CA MET A 141 1.84 -6.22 -0.67
C MET A 141 2.44 -5.24 0.34
N HIS A 142 2.79 -5.73 1.53
CA HIS A 142 3.37 -4.89 2.57
C HIS A 142 4.72 -4.30 2.17
N GLN A 143 5.55 -5.09 1.50
CA GLN A 143 6.84 -4.61 1.00
C GLN A 143 6.64 -3.48 -0.01
N LEU A 144 5.70 -3.65 -0.92
CA LEU A 144 5.43 -2.66 -1.95
C LEU A 144 4.86 -1.37 -1.34
N ILE A 145 3.93 -1.50 -0.40
CA ILE A 145 3.37 -0.35 0.31
C ILE A 145 4.45 0.42 1.05
N ALA A 146 5.28 -0.29 1.80
CA ALA A 146 6.35 0.35 2.57
C ALA A 146 7.30 1.11 1.66
N ARG A 147 7.64 0.53 0.52
CA ARG A 147 8.53 1.17 -0.45
C ARG A 147 7.91 2.45 -1.02
N LEU A 148 6.62 2.40 -1.38
CA LEU A 148 5.94 3.55 -1.99
C LEU A 148 5.66 4.66 -0.98
N LEU A 149 5.50 4.33 0.29
CA LEU A 149 5.28 5.33 1.33
C LEU A 149 6.58 5.90 1.90
N SER A 150 7.71 5.29 1.59
CA SER A 150 9.00 5.75 2.09
C SER A 150 9.41 7.04 1.39
N PRO A 151 9.73 8.10 2.13
CA PRO A 151 10.19 9.35 1.52
C PRO A 151 11.43 9.18 0.66
N THR A 152 12.34 8.31 1.05
CA THR A 152 13.57 8.08 0.29
C THR A 152 13.28 7.35 -1.01
N GLY A 153 12.29 6.47 -1.01
CA GLY A 153 11.95 5.73 -2.22
C GLY A 153 11.41 6.60 -3.33
N SER A 154 10.51 7.52 -2.99
CA SER A 154 9.90 8.34 -4.01
C SER A 154 10.87 9.34 -4.61
N GLY A 155 11.70 9.93 -3.77
CA GLY A 155 12.68 10.90 -4.27
C GLY A 155 13.73 10.26 -5.16
N ASN A 156 14.15 9.10 -4.78
CA ASN A 156 15.18 8.40 -5.51
C ASN A 156 14.73 7.96 -6.90
N LEU A 157 13.50 7.51 -7.01
CA LEU A 157 13.00 7.07 -8.30
C LEU A 157 12.99 8.18 -9.34
N GLY A 158 12.65 9.38 -8.93
CA GLY A 158 12.63 10.49 -9.86
C GLY A 158 13.99 10.83 -10.41
N GLY A 159 15.01 10.70 -9.61
CA GLY A 159 16.35 11.05 -10.04
C GLY A 159 17.05 10.00 -10.88
N SER A 160 16.74 8.77 -10.67
CA SER A 160 17.53 7.69 -11.25
C SER A 160 17.14 7.31 -12.66
N VAL A 161 16.01 7.75 -13.14
CA VAL A 161 15.48 7.23 -14.39
C VAL A 161 15.98 7.99 -15.60
N SER A 162 16.54 9.09 -15.44
CA SER A 162 16.99 9.93 -16.54
C SER A 162 17.94 9.25 -17.53
#